data_1ad8c6f7faa1465a6832a800c75ef887
#
_entry.id   1ad8c6f7faa1465a6832a800c75ef887
#
_cell.length_a   1.000
_cell.length_b   1.000
_cell.length_c   1.000
_cell.angle_alpha   90.00
_cell.angle_beta   90.00
_cell.angle_gamma   90.00
#
_symmetry.space_group_name_H-M   'P 1'
#
loop_
_entity.id
_entity.type
_entity.pdbx_description
1 polymer ?
#
loop_
_entity_poly.entity_id
_entity_poly.type
_entity_poly.pdbx_seq_one_letter_code
_entity_poly.pdbx_strand_id
1 'polypeptide(L)'
;MTVETNKETLGFQTEVKQLLHLMIHSLYSNKEIFLRELISNASDAEDKLRFAALKDDKLYEGDSDLKIRLDYDKDAGTITLADNGIGMTRDDVISNLGTIARSGTAEFLKQLSGDEKKDSKLIGQFGVGFYSAFIVADKVDVFTRRAGAPAEEGVHWESKGDGEFTIEPVTREQRGTEIVLHLKSDAKEFADGWKLRSLVKKYSDHISFPVVMKAESEEEDKKGEEETVNDATALWTLPRNEIKDEEYKEFYKHIGHDFEDPLTWSHNKVEGKLDYTSLLYIPKRAPFDLYNREAPRGLKLYVQRVFIMDDAEQFLPLYLRFTKGVIDSNDLSLNVSREILQNDSTVESIRTALTKRVLDMLSKLAKKGGDEYQGFWDEFGTVLKEGPAEDFSNREKIAGLLRFASTHTGEATQNVSLDDYISRMKDGQSKIYYITGDNFAAAKSSPHLEVFRKKGIEVLILSDRIDEWMMGYLNEYDGKQFQDVARGDLDLGEVETEEDKKHQEEAAKEHKDLLERIKAALEDQVQEVRVTNRLTDSPACLVVGQFDMGAQMKKIMEAAGQKVPESKPIFEINVDHPLVQRLETEQGEERFKELSAVLFDQATLASGEQLKDPGAYVSRLNRLLLELAN
;
A
#
# COMPACT_ATOMS: atom_id res chain seq x y z
N MET A 1 1.59 -44.85 50.56
CA MET A 1 0.88 -43.65 50.95
C MET A 1 0.56 -42.91 49.67
N THR A 2 -0.66 -43.03 49.20
CA THR A 2 -1.18 -42.25 48.04
C THR A 2 -1.56 -40.89 48.57
N VAL A 3 -0.87 -39.85 48.06
CA VAL A 3 -1.22 -38.46 48.30
C VAL A 3 -2.51 -38.19 47.50
N GLU A 4 -3.63 -38.05 48.18
CA GLU A 4 -4.87 -37.53 47.57
C GLU A 4 -4.62 -36.07 47.19
N THR A 5 -4.52 -35.80 45.90
CA THR A 5 -4.46 -34.46 45.37
C THR A 5 -5.86 -33.84 45.41
N ASN A 6 -6.15 -33.07 46.47
CA ASN A 6 -7.31 -32.19 46.48
C ASN A 6 -7.10 -31.07 45.44
N LYS A 7 -7.73 -31.22 44.28
CA LYS A 7 -7.75 -30.18 43.25
C LYS A 7 -8.85 -29.20 43.61
N GLU A 8 -8.45 -28.00 44.04
CA GLU A 8 -9.38 -26.88 44.26
C GLU A 8 -9.39 -25.96 43.01
N THR A 9 -10.59 -25.55 42.59
CA THR A 9 -10.76 -24.56 41.54
C THR A 9 -11.20 -23.24 42.22
N LEU A 10 -10.33 -22.24 42.18
CA LEU A 10 -10.60 -20.90 42.74
C LEU A 10 -10.87 -19.91 41.60
N GLY A 11 -11.81 -18.99 41.83
CA GLY A 11 -12.07 -17.89 40.90
C GLY A 11 -11.04 -16.78 41.07
N PHE A 12 -10.70 -16.09 39.97
CA PHE A 12 -9.88 -14.86 40.01
C PHE A 12 -10.65 -13.76 40.72
N GLN A 13 -9.96 -12.98 41.55
CA GLN A 13 -10.51 -11.77 42.16
C GLN A 13 -10.00 -10.55 41.39
N THR A 14 -10.82 -9.49 41.30
CA THR A 14 -10.53 -8.28 40.50
C THR A 14 -10.45 -7.05 41.37
N GLU A 15 -9.36 -6.30 41.29
CA GLU A 15 -9.19 -4.94 41.82
C GLU A 15 -9.80 -3.95 40.82
N VAL A 16 -11.06 -3.54 41.06
CA VAL A 16 -11.85 -2.70 40.14
C VAL A 16 -11.17 -1.36 39.85
N LYS A 17 -10.58 -0.71 40.86
CA LYS A 17 -9.87 0.56 40.68
C LYS A 17 -8.65 0.44 39.76
N GLN A 18 -7.85 -0.61 39.89
CA GLN A 18 -6.70 -0.85 39.01
C GLN A 18 -7.14 -1.21 37.59
N LEU A 19 -8.20 -2.00 37.44
CA LEU A 19 -8.74 -2.34 36.14
C LEU A 19 -9.22 -1.10 35.40
N LEU A 20 -10.00 -0.23 36.05
CA LEU A 20 -10.43 1.06 35.48
C LEU A 20 -9.24 1.96 35.12
N HIS A 21 -8.23 2.04 35.97
CA HIS A 21 -7.03 2.82 35.70
C HIS A 21 -6.28 2.30 34.46
N LEU A 22 -6.14 0.98 34.31
CA LEU A 22 -5.54 0.36 33.12
C LEU A 22 -6.37 0.64 31.87
N MET A 23 -7.69 0.55 31.97
CA MET A 23 -8.60 0.83 30.84
C MET A 23 -8.54 2.29 30.41
N ILE A 24 -8.51 3.22 31.35
CA ILE A 24 -8.49 4.66 31.07
C ILE A 24 -7.11 5.10 30.49
N HIS A 25 -6.01 4.54 31.00
CA HIS A 25 -4.67 5.05 30.71
C HIS A 25 -3.81 4.16 29.79
N SER A 26 -4.19 2.91 29.56
CA SER A 26 -3.37 1.95 28.78
C SER A 26 -4.03 1.41 27.53
N LEU A 27 -5.36 1.41 27.45
CA LEU A 27 -6.09 0.92 26.27
C LEU A 27 -6.07 1.89 25.09
N TYR A 28 -5.93 3.17 25.37
CA TYR A 28 -6.07 4.20 24.36
C TYR A 28 -4.89 5.16 24.37
N SER A 29 -4.14 5.18 23.28
CA SER A 29 -2.99 6.05 23.08
C SER A 29 -3.37 7.50 22.73
N ASN A 30 -4.58 7.71 22.17
CA ASN A 30 -5.07 9.01 21.73
C ASN A 30 -6.31 9.44 22.52
N LYS A 31 -6.24 10.61 23.18
CA LYS A 31 -7.36 11.17 23.95
C LYS A 31 -8.59 11.47 23.08
N GLU A 32 -8.42 11.84 21.83
CA GLU A 32 -9.51 12.25 20.91
C GLU A 32 -10.60 11.19 20.71
N ILE A 33 -10.28 9.94 20.94
CA ILE A 33 -11.22 8.82 20.73
C ILE A 33 -12.41 8.81 21.70
N PHE A 34 -12.34 9.54 22.83
CA PHE A 34 -13.47 9.63 23.75
C PHE A 34 -14.76 10.05 23.02
N LEU A 35 -14.65 11.02 22.13
CA LEU A 35 -15.81 11.52 21.40
C LEU A 35 -16.36 10.49 20.42
N ARG A 36 -15.46 9.77 19.70
CA ARG A 36 -15.85 8.65 18.82
C ARG A 36 -16.66 7.60 19.57
N GLU A 37 -16.17 7.19 20.72
CA GLU A 37 -16.83 6.14 21.52
C GLU A 37 -18.20 6.57 22.03
N LEU A 38 -18.32 7.82 22.52
CA LEU A 38 -19.59 8.35 23.01
C LEU A 38 -20.61 8.54 21.88
N ILE A 39 -20.20 9.07 20.73
CA ILE A 39 -21.05 9.22 19.54
C ILE A 39 -21.50 7.84 19.04
N SER A 40 -20.59 6.85 19.01
CA SER A 40 -20.94 5.48 18.63
C SER A 40 -21.99 4.86 19.55
N ASN A 41 -21.89 5.08 20.87
CA ASN A 41 -22.87 4.62 21.84
C ASN A 41 -24.23 5.31 21.67
N ALA A 42 -24.24 6.61 21.38
CA ALA A 42 -25.44 7.36 21.07
C ALA A 42 -26.10 6.84 19.77
N SER A 43 -25.32 6.61 18.73
CA SER A 43 -25.80 6.00 17.48
C SER A 43 -26.41 4.61 17.70
N ASP A 44 -25.81 3.78 18.56
CA ASP A 44 -26.38 2.49 18.95
C ASP A 44 -27.72 2.64 19.70
N ALA A 45 -27.87 3.68 20.54
CA ALA A 45 -29.11 3.95 21.24
C ALA A 45 -30.22 4.38 20.28
N GLU A 46 -29.91 5.17 19.27
CA GLU A 46 -30.83 5.57 18.20
C GLU A 46 -31.28 4.36 17.37
N ASP A 47 -30.33 3.49 16.94
CA ASP A 47 -30.63 2.27 16.20
C ASP A 47 -31.53 1.32 17.01
N LYS A 48 -31.26 1.14 18.31
CA LYS A 48 -32.11 0.32 19.21
C LYS A 48 -33.53 0.86 19.29
N LEU A 49 -33.69 2.18 19.37
CA LEU A 49 -35.02 2.80 19.35
C LEU A 49 -35.72 2.55 18.02
N ARG A 50 -35.02 2.76 16.89
CA ARG A 50 -35.54 2.53 15.55
C ARG A 50 -36.04 1.09 15.39
N PHE A 51 -35.27 0.09 15.82
CA PHE A 51 -35.69 -1.32 15.78
C PHE A 51 -36.86 -1.61 16.72
N ALA A 52 -36.87 -1.08 17.92
CA ALA A 52 -37.98 -1.25 18.88
C ALA A 52 -39.27 -0.60 18.35
N ALA A 53 -39.18 0.56 17.74
CA ALA A 53 -40.28 1.30 17.17
C ALA A 53 -40.92 0.64 15.95
N LEU A 54 -40.23 -0.29 15.26
CA LEU A 54 -40.86 -1.15 14.23
C LEU A 54 -42.01 -1.99 14.80
N LYS A 55 -41.99 -2.30 16.09
CA LYS A 55 -43.03 -3.07 16.79
C LYS A 55 -44.02 -2.16 17.53
N ASP A 56 -43.58 -1.01 18.02
CA ASP A 56 -44.39 -0.04 18.76
C ASP A 56 -43.91 1.40 18.47
N ASP A 57 -44.53 2.07 17.53
CA ASP A 57 -44.21 3.43 17.11
C ASP A 57 -44.42 4.50 18.20
N LYS A 58 -45.18 4.19 19.24
CA LYS A 58 -45.38 5.07 20.40
C LYS A 58 -44.08 5.34 21.18
N LEU A 59 -43.07 4.48 21.01
CA LEU A 59 -41.76 4.69 21.61
C LEU A 59 -41.04 5.95 21.09
N TYR A 60 -41.44 6.46 19.91
CA TYR A 60 -40.96 7.77 19.44
C TYR A 60 -41.49 8.96 20.24
N GLU A 61 -42.55 8.78 21.06
CA GLU A 61 -43.15 9.83 21.89
C GLU A 61 -43.47 11.14 21.13
N GLY A 62 -43.79 11.00 19.81
CA GLY A 62 -44.09 12.11 18.92
C GLY A 62 -42.88 12.79 18.28
N ASP A 63 -41.66 12.35 18.58
CA ASP A 63 -40.43 12.84 17.98
C ASP A 63 -39.67 11.67 17.31
N SER A 64 -39.82 11.51 15.99
CA SER A 64 -39.13 10.51 15.17
C SER A 64 -37.83 11.03 14.55
N ASP A 65 -37.47 12.30 14.80
CA ASP A 65 -36.25 12.91 14.29
C ASP A 65 -35.05 12.55 15.19
N LEU A 66 -34.44 11.40 14.88
CA LEU A 66 -33.34 10.84 15.66
C LEU A 66 -32.05 11.62 15.36
N LYS A 67 -31.41 12.13 16.40
CA LYS A 67 -30.19 12.93 16.29
C LYS A 67 -29.37 12.98 17.58
N ILE A 68 -28.08 13.19 17.41
CA ILE A 68 -27.11 13.33 18.49
C ILE A 68 -26.77 14.81 18.64
N ARG A 69 -27.01 15.41 19.81
CA ARG A 69 -26.64 16.79 20.10
C ARG A 69 -25.30 16.85 20.81
N LEU A 70 -24.42 17.74 20.38
CA LEU A 70 -23.12 18.00 20.98
C LEU A 70 -23.04 19.50 21.32
N ASP A 71 -22.82 19.81 22.60
CA ASP A 71 -22.70 21.17 23.12
C ASP A 71 -21.48 21.26 24.04
N TYR A 72 -21.01 22.47 24.29
CA TYR A 72 -19.90 22.72 25.19
C TYR A 72 -20.03 24.05 25.91
N ASP A 73 -19.46 24.12 27.11
CA ASP A 73 -19.29 25.35 27.86
C ASP A 73 -17.82 25.53 28.21
N LYS A 74 -17.19 26.54 27.60
CA LYS A 74 -15.76 26.83 27.75
C LYS A 74 -15.44 27.34 29.16
N ASP A 75 -16.35 28.12 29.77
CA ASP A 75 -16.14 28.71 31.08
C ASP A 75 -16.33 27.67 32.20
N ALA A 76 -17.37 26.85 32.09
CA ALA A 76 -17.59 25.72 32.97
C ALA A 76 -16.60 24.57 32.74
N GLY A 77 -15.97 24.50 31.56
CA GLY A 77 -15.08 23.41 31.17
C GLY A 77 -15.85 22.09 30.98
N THR A 78 -17.00 22.14 30.33
CA THR A 78 -17.88 20.98 30.15
C THR A 78 -18.13 20.70 28.65
N ILE A 79 -18.35 19.42 28.34
CA ILE A 79 -18.91 18.96 27.07
C ILE A 79 -20.16 18.16 27.37
N THR A 80 -21.23 18.42 26.63
CA THR A 80 -22.51 17.71 26.76
C THR A 80 -22.81 16.99 25.46
N LEU A 81 -23.06 15.68 25.53
CA LEU A 81 -23.51 14.85 24.41
C LEU A 81 -24.86 14.25 24.76
N ALA A 82 -25.88 14.45 23.93
CA ALA A 82 -27.24 13.97 24.17
C ALA A 82 -27.78 13.25 22.93
N ASP A 83 -28.37 12.06 23.12
CA ASP A 83 -29.16 11.35 22.13
C ASP A 83 -30.66 11.38 22.52
N ASN A 84 -31.54 11.25 21.54
CA ASN A 84 -32.97 11.02 21.74
C ASN A 84 -33.38 9.57 21.43
N GLY A 85 -32.43 8.64 21.65
CA GLY A 85 -32.58 7.19 21.40
C GLY A 85 -33.41 6.47 22.49
N ILE A 86 -33.14 5.16 22.62
CA ILE A 86 -33.92 4.25 23.46
C ILE A 86 -33.83 4.57 24.96
N GLY A 87 -32.76 5.24 25.44
CA GLY A 87 -32.49 5.49 26.84
C GLY A 87 -32.33 4.24 27.69
N MET A 88 -32.23 4.43 29.03
CA MET A 88 -31.98 3.34 29.99
C MET A 88 -32.92 3.44 31.18
N THR A 89 -33.31 2.25 31.69
CA THR A 89 -33.93 2.13 33.01
C THR A 89 -32.87 2.19 34.12
N ARG A 90 -33.27 2.31 35.36
CA ARG A 90 -32.37 2.27 36.52
C ARG A 90 -31.53 0.95 36.53
N ASP A 91 -32.17 -0.18 36.23
CA ASP A 91 -31.49 -1.47 36.19
C ASP A 91 -30.51 -1.59 35.00
N ASP A 92 -30.87 -1.00 33.87
CA ASP A 92 -29.95 -0.88 32.71
C ASP A 92 -28.72 -0.04 33.08
N VAL A 93 -28.88 1.08 33.76
CA VAL A 93 -27.77 1.94 34.20
C VAL A 93 -26.83 1.19 35.14
N ILE A 94 -27.37 0.50 36.16
CA ILE A 94 -26.55 -0.30 37.09
C ILE A 94 -25.83 -1.41 36.35
N SER A 95 -26.48 -2.07 35.41
CA SER A 95 -25.90 -3.23 34.71
C SER A 95 -24.93 -2.82 33.64
N ASN A 96 -25.15 -1.72 32.91
CA ASN A 96 -24.34 -1.33 31.77
C ASN A 96 -23.24 -0.30 32.09
N LEU A 97 -23.49 0.63 33.01
CA LEU A 97 -22.52 1.65 33.46
C LEU A 97 -21.83 1.26 34.77
N GLY A 98 -22.46 0.43 35.59
CA GLY A 98 -21.91 -0.04 36.85
C GLY A 98 -21.11 -1.34 36.74
N THR A 99 -21.08 -2.00 35.57
CA THR A 99 -20.34 -3.25 35.34
C THR A 99 -19.37 -3.08 34.17
N ILE A 100 -18.08 -3.18 34.46
CA ILE A 100 -17.02 -3.05 33.46
C ILE A 100 -17.08 -4.22 32.47
N ALA A 101 -16.88 -3.93 31.18
CA ALA A 101 -16.90 -4.90 30.08
C ALA A 101 -18.27 -5.61 29.89
N ARG A 102 -19.36 -5.00 30.34
CA ARG A 102 -20.71 -5.44 30.03
C ARG A 102 -21.32 -4.52 28.97
N SER A 103 -21.78 -5.12 27.87
CA SER A 103 -22.38 -4.37 26.77
C SER A 103 -23.86 -4.69 26.62
N GLY A 104 -24.70 -3.67 26.82
CA GLY A 104 -26.14 -3.73 26.51
C GLY A 104 -26.39 -3.91 25.01
N THR A 105 -25.46 -3.50 24.15
CA THR A 105 -25.49 -3.72 22.71
C THR A 105 -25.26 -5.20 22.36
N ALA A 106 -24.28 -5.85 22.99
CA ALA A 106 -24.05 -7.28 22.82
C ALA A 106 -25.23 -8.12 23.32
N GLU A 107 -25.91 -7.72 24.38
CA GLU A 107 -27.12 -8.38 24.89
C GLU A 107 -28.31 -8.19 23.92
N PHE A 108 -28.49 -7.00 23.38
CA PHE A 108 -29.52 -6.71 22.38
C PHE A 108 -29.32 -7.54 21.10
N LEU A 109 -28.09 -7.63 20.58
CA LEU A 109 -27.74 -8.44 19.41
C LEU A 109 -28.06 -9.93 19.59
N LYS A 110 -28.01 -10.48 20.81
CA LYS A 110 -28.40 -11.86 21.11
C LYS A 110 -29.90 -12.09 21.01
N GLN A 111 -30.71 -11.04 21.16
CA GLN A 111 -32.17 -11.12 21.09
C GLN A 111 -32.70 -10.99 19.67
N LEU A 112 -31.89 -10.46 18.74
CA LEU A 112 -32.22 -10.35 17.34
C LEU A 112 -32.06 -11.71 16.62
N SER A 113 -32.97 -12.01 15.69
CA SER A 113 -32.98 -13.25 14.90
C SER A 113 -32.58 -13.00 13.44
N GLY A 114 -31.84 -13.96 12.84
CA GLY A 114 -31.60 -14.05 11.40
C GLY A 114 -31.24 -12.74 10.72
N ASP A 115 -32.15 -12.22 9.87
CA ASP A 115 -31.91 -11.03 9.05
C ASP A 115 -31.89 -9.73 9.88
N GLU A 116 -32.65 -9.65 10.98
CA GLU A 116 -32.62 -8.50 11.89
C GLU A 116 -31.22 -8.26 12.47
N LYS A 117 -30.45 -9.32 12.74
CA LYS A 117 -29.09 -9.24 13.23
C LYS A 117 -28.13 -8.69 12.18
N LYS A 118 -28.34 -9.01 10.91
CA LYS A 118 -27.52 -8.52 9.78
C LYS A 118 -27.80 -7.06 9.47
N ASP A 119 -29.05 -6.63 9.67
CA ASP A 119 -29.48 -5.26 9.42
C ASP A 119 -29.13 -4.31 10.58
N SER A 120 -28.79 -4.85 11.76
CA SER A 120 -28.35 -4.05 12.89
C SER A 120 -26.89 -3.65 12.74
N LYS A 121 -26.63 -2.32 12.74
CA LYS A 121 -25.29 -1.73 12.61
C LYS A 121 -24.71 -1.33 13.97
N LEU A 122 -24.91 -2.15 15.00
CA LEU A 122 -24.56 -1.84 16.37
C LEU A 122 -23.07 -2.09 16.64
N ILE A 123 -22.37 -1.10 17.17
CA ILE A 123 -20.91 -1.01 17.23
C ILE A 123 -20.36 -1.33 18.62
N GLY A 124 -21.07 -0.91 19.68
CA GLY A 124 -20.62 -0.95 21.09
C GLY A 124 -20.65 -2.31 21.74
N GLN A 125 -19.95 -3.31 21.18
CA GLN A 125 -20.02 -4.72 21.62
C GLN A 125 -19.17 -5.03 22.87
N PHE A 126 -18.12 -4.23 23.16
CA PHE A 126 -17.14 -4.54 24.22
C PHE A 126 -17.53 -4.04 25.62
N GLY A 127 -18.45 -3.06 25.73
CA GLY A 127 -18.88 -2.49 27.00
C GLY A 127 -17.79 -1.70 27.75
N VAL A 128 -16.80 -1.18 27.03
CA VAL A 128 -15.69 -0.41 27.60
C VAL A 128 -15.57 1.00 27.01
N GLY A 129 -16.17 1.27 25.85
CA GLY A 129 -16.07 2.56 25.16
C GLY A 129 -16.53 3.75 26.00
N PHE A 130 -17.57 3.57 26.82
CA PHE A 130 -18.06 4.62 27.71
C PHE A 130 -16.98 5.16 28.68
N TYR A 131 -16.12 4.28 29.19
CA TYR A 131 -15.09 4.68 30.16
C TYR A 131 -13.96 5.53 29.53
N SER A 132 -13.91 5.63 28.21
CA SER A 132 -13.02 6.58 27.52
C SER A 132 -13.32 8.05 27.89
N ALA A 133 -14.54 8.36 28.36
CA ALA A 133 -14.91 9.66 28.91
C ALA A 133 -13.96 10.11 30.01
N PHE A 134 -13.51 9.20 30.88
CA PHE A 134 -12.58 9.50 31.96
C PHE A 134 -11.13 9.75 31.54
N ILE A 135 -10.80 9.59 30.25
CA ILE A 135 -9.51 10.05 29.71
C ILE A 135 -9.44 11.58 29.78
N VAL A 136 -10.56 12.26 29.50
CA VAL A 136 -10.64 13.71 29.39
C VAL A 136 -11.42 14.37 30.54
N ALA A 137 -12.23 13.62 31.29
CA ALA A 137 -13.10 14.13 32.36
C ALA A 137 -12.68 13.65 33.76
N ASP A 138 -12.76 14.55 34.73
CA ASP A 138 -12.59 14.26 36.15
C ASP A 138 -13.89 13.73 36.78
N LYS A 139 -15.03 14.08 36.18
CA LYS A 139 -16.35 13.67 36.59
C LYS A 139 -17.24 13.52 35.36
N VAL A 140 -18.12 12.53 35.39
CA VAL A 140 -19.11 12.27 34.33
C VAL A 140 -20.49 12.17 34.99
N ASP A 141 -21.45 12.98 34.52
CA ASP A 141 -22.86 12.86 34.84
C ASP A 141 -23.61 12.24 33.66
N VAL A 142 -24.54 11.33 33.92
CA VAL A 142 -25.40 10.71 32.91
C VAL A 142 -26.85 10.86 33.35
N PHE A 143 -27.65 11.54 32.52
CA PHE A 143 -29.09 11.68 32.71
C PHE A 143 -29.80 10.86 31.64
N THR A 144 -30.65 9.91 32.03
CA THR A 144 -31.30 9.03 31.05
C THR A 144 -32.72 8.68 31.46
N ARG A 145 -33.59 8.48 30.45
CA ARG A 145 -34.93 7.92 30.61
C ARG A 145 -35.24 6.98 29.45
N ARG A 146 -35.74 5.80 29.78
CA ARG A 146 -36.17 4.80 28.82
C ARG A 146 -37.34 5.29 27.98
N ALA A 147 -37.35 5.11 26.68
CA ALA A 147 -38.47 5.37 25.79
C ALA A 147 -39.72 4.61 26.25
N GLY A 148 -40.86 5.32 26.36
CA GLY A 148 -42.12 4.79 26.84
C GLY A 148 -42.26 4.77 28.39
N ALA A 149 -41.23 5.11 29.14
CA ALA A 149 -41.30 5.23 30.60
C ALA A 149 -41.81 6.62 31.02
N PRO A 150 -42.52 6.74 32.20
CA PRO A 150 -42.93 8.03 32.76
C PRO A 150 -41.73 8.96 33.04
N ALA A 151 -41.98 10.29 33.04
CA ALA A 151 -40.94 11.29 33.29
C ALA A 151 -40.24 11.13 34.65
N GLU A 152 -40.96 10.66 35.66
CA GLU A 152 -40.48 10.44 37.02
C GLU A 152 -39.54 9.24 37.15
N GLU A 153 -39.47 8.37 36.14
CA GLU A 153 -38.56 7.22 36.07
C GLU A 153 -37.19 7.59 35.41
N GLY A 154 -36.93 8.88 35.23
CA GLY A 154 -35.61 9.37 34.85
C GLY A 154 -34.56 9.02 35.90
N VAL A 155 -33.32 8.84 35.45
CA VAL A 155 -32.17 8.41 36.28
C VAL A 155 -31.02 9.37 36.08
N HIS A 156 -30.43 9.83 37.18
CA HIS A 156 -29.12 10.48 37.20
C HIS A 156 -28.07 9.53 37.78
N TRP A 157 -27.00 9.36 37.05
CA TRP A 157 -25.82 8.59 37.44
C TRP A 157 -24.59 9.52 37.40
N GLU A 158 -23.74 9.45 38.43
CA GLU A 158 -22.53 10.25 38.54
C GLU A 158 -21.35 9.37 38.96
N SER A 159 -20.17 9.59 38.35
CA SER A 159 -18.92 8.97 38.80
C SER A 159 -17.70 9.85 38.51
N LYS A 160 -16.63 9.64 39.30
CA LYS A 160 -15.30 10.22 39.11
C LYS A 160 -14.32 9.23 38.47
N GLY A 161 -14.78 8.05 38.08
CA GLY A 161 -13.92 7.02 37.49
C GLY A 161 -12.98 6.34 38.49
N ASP A 162 -13.25 6.43 39.76
CA ASP A 162 -12.45 5.89 40.87
C ASP A 162 -12.97 4.55 41.42
N GLY A 163 -13.94 3.95 40.71
CA GLY A 163 -14.53 2.65 41.04
C GLY A 163 -15.82 2.76 41.81
N GLU A 164 -16.31 3.98 42.09
CA GLU A 164 -17.58 4.23 42.74
C GLU A 164 -18.48 5.09 41.84
N PHE A 165 -19.79 4.96 42.00
CA PHE A 165 -20.79 5.80 41.35
C PHE A 165 -21.99 6.06 42.27
N THR A 166 -22.68 7.16 42.02
CA THR A 166 -23.95 7.45 42.65
C THR A 166 -25.08 7.34 41.64
N ILE A 167 -26.28 7.02 42.09
CA ILE A 167 -27.47 6.91 41.26
C ILE A 167 -28.67 7.42 42.02
N GLU A 168 -29.44 8.32 41.43
CA GLU A 168 -30.64 8.88 42.00
C GLU A 168 -31.76 9.04 40.96
N PRO A 169 -33.05 8.97 41.35
CA PRO A 169 -34.16 9.27 40.47
C PRO A 169 -34.23 10.78 40.19
N VAL A 170 -34.55 11.12 38.93
CA VAL A 170 -34.78 12.50 38.50
C VAL A 170 -36.01 12.56 37.59
N THR A 171 -36.71 13.71 37.55
CA THR A 171 -37.75 13.92 36.55
C THR A 171 -37.12 14.35 35.24
N ARG A 172 -37.34 13.59 34.16
CA ARG A 172 -36.82 13.89 32.83
C ARG A 172 -37.93 13.73 31.79
N GLU A 173 -38.34 14.83 31.18
CA GLU A 173 -39.41 14.85 30.17
C GLU A 173 -38.99 14.17 28.86
N GLN A 174 -37.71 14.30 28.45
CA GLN A 174 -37.19 13.76 27.20
C GLN A 174 -36.68 12.34 27.42
N ARG A 175 -36.99 11.42 26.47
CA ARG A 175 -36.34 10.11 26.38
C ARG A 175 -34.88 10.25 25.94
N GLY A 176 -34.13 9.15 25.98
CA GLY A 176 -32.74 9.09 25.56
C GLY A 176 -31.75 9.35 26.68
N THR A 177 -30.52 9.66 26.32
CA THR A 177 -29.42 9.79 27.28
C THR A 177 -28.65 11.10 27.04
N GLU A 178 -28.29 11.78 28.10
CA GLU A 178 -27.42 12.95 28.10
C GLU A 178 -26.23 12.69 28.99
N ILE A 179 -25.03 12.95 28.49
CA ILE A 179 -23.75 12.75 29.15
C ILE A 179 -23.06 14.10 29.27
N VAL A 180 -22.74 14.51 30.50
CA VAL A 180 -22.00 15.74 30.78
C VAL A 180 -20.61 15.36 31.27
N LEU A 181 -19.59 15.81 30.56
CA LEU A 181 -18.18 15.61 30.87
C LEU A 181 -17.64 16.87 31.54
N HIS A 182 -17.16 16.76 32.78
CA HIS A 182 -16.40 17.81 33.45
C HIS A 182 -14.92 17.61 33.16
N LEU A 183 -14.36 18.47 32.32
CA LEU A 183 -13.05 18.26 31.76
C LEU A 183 -11.91 18.47 32.75
N LYS A 184 -10.91 17.59 32.67
CA LYS A 184 -9.61 17.75 33.34
C LYS A 184 -8.93 19.04 32.91
N SER A 185 -8.05 19.58 33.77
CA SER A 185 -7.27 20.79 33.45
C SER A 185 -6.42 20.69 32.18
N ASP A 186 -5.92 19.49 31.87
CA ASP A 186 -5.12 19.17 30.67
C ASP A 186 -5.96 18.72 29.48
N ALA A 187 -7.27 18.79 29.54
CA ALA A 187 -8.20 18.44 28.49
C ALA A 187 -9.17 19.57 28.12
N LYS A 188 -9.02 20.77 28.71
CA LYS A 188 -9.89 21.94 28.44
C LYS A 188 -9.88 22.39 26.97
N GLU A 189 -8.85 22.02 26.19
CA GLU A 189 -8.79 22.28 24.75
C GLU A 189 -9.97 21.66 23.98
N PHE A 190 -10.59 20.60 24.50
CA PHE A 190 -11.75 19.97 23.88
C PHE A 190 -13.05 20.75 24.04
N ALA A 191 -13.17 21.69 25.02
CA ALA A 191 -14.31 22.59 25.14
C ALA A 191 -14.21 23.73 24.12
N ASP A 192 -14.13 23.39 22.84
CA ASP A 192 -13.98 24.34 21.75
C ASP A 192 -14.76 23.83 20.52
N GLY A 193 -15.60 24.69 19.93
CA GLY A 193 -16.52 24.30 18.88
C GLY A 193 -15.80 23.85 17.60
N TRP A 194 -14.71 24.53 17.22
CA TRP A 194 -13.92 24.13 16.05
C TRP A 194 -13.27 22.76 16.27
N LYS A 195 -12.69 22.53 17.45
CA LYS A 195 -12.06 21.24 17.81
C LYS A 195 -13.09 20.12 17.78
N LEU A 196 -14.27 20.31 18.37
CA LEU A 196 -15.34 19.30 18.38
C LEU A 196 -15.83 18.98 16.97
N ARG A 197 -16.08 20.00 16.11
CA ARG A 197 -16.45 19.79 14.71
C ARG A 197 -15.39 18.99 13.96
N SER A 198 -14.12 19.34 14.14
CA SER A 198 -13.00 18.61 13.54
C SER A 198 -12.96 17.14 13.96
N LEU A 199 -13.20 16.85 15.24
CA LEU A 199 -13.24 15.47 15.75
C LEU A 199 -14.44 14.68 15.21
N VAL A 200 -15.63 15.32 15.14
CA VAL A 200 -16.81 14.68 14.52
C VAL A 200 -16.54 14.35 13.07
N LYS A 201 -16.01 15.29 12.30
CA LYS A 201 -15.63 15.08 10.90
C LYS A 201 -14.60 13.96 10.75
N LYS A 202 -13.61 13.90 11.62
CA LYS A 202 -12.54 12.90 11.55
C LYS A 202 -13.04 11.49 11.88
N TYR A 203 -13.81 11.32 12.94
CA TYR A 203 -14.09 10.01 13.53
C TYR A 203 -15.52 9.50 13.31
N SER A 204 -16.47 10.39 13.06
CA SER A 204 -17.91 10.09 13.09
C SER A 204 -18.68 10.72 11.93
N ASP A 205 -17.99 11.13 10.86
CA ASP A 205 -18.60 11.85 9.73
C ASP A 205 -19.71 11.04 9.05
N HIS A 206 -19.55 9.73 8.97
CA HIS A 206 -20.41 8.82 8.20
C HIS A 206 -21.33 7.92 9.04
N ILE A 207 -21.48 8.22 10.34
CA ILE A 207 -22.48 7.51 11.16
C ILE A 207 -23.89 7.79 10.64
N SER A 208 -24.82 6.86 10.95
CA SER A 208 -26.15 6.87 10.32
C SER A 208 -27.06 8.02 10.77
N PHE A 209 -26.70 8.75 11.83
CA PHE A 209 -27.52 9.79 12.43
C PHE A 209 -26.81 11.14 12.38
N PRO A 210 -27.57 12.25 12.20
CA PRO A 210 -27.00 13.58 12.26
C PRO A 210 -26.46 13.90 13.65
N VAL A 211 -25.22 14.42 13.68
CA VAL A 211 -24.66 15.07 14.86
C VAL A 211 -24.86 16.56 14.68
N VAL A 212 -25.56 17.18 15.61
CA VAL A 212 -25.91 18.60 15.56
C VAL A 212 -25.21 19.39 16.64
N MET A 213 -24.77 20.59 16.31
CA MET A 213 -24.16 21.55 17.21
C MET A 213 -24.83 22.93 17.03
N LYS A 214 -24.71 23.80 18.00
CA LYS A 214 -25.12 25.20 17.83
C LYS A 214 -24.23 25.89 16.82
N ALA A 215 -24.84 26.58 15.86
CA ALA A 215 -24.11 27.38 14.89
C ALA A 215 -23.35 28.52 15.57
N GLU A 216 -22.05 28.64 15.24
CA GLU A 216 -21.21 29.76 15.63
C GLU A 216 -21.35 30.85 14.57
N SER A 217 -22.49 31.56 14.51
CA SER A 217 -22.70 32.63 13.55
C SER A 217 -22.45 34.00 14.19
N GLU A 218 -21.74 34.88 13.45
CA GLU A 218 -21.65 36.32 13.79
C GLU A 218 -22.97 37.06 13.51
N GLU A 219 -23.87 36.47 12.73
CA GLU A 219 -25.21 36.99 12.45
C GLU A 219 -26.13 36.68 13.64
N GLU A 220 -26.62 37.70 14.31
CA GLU A 220 -27.51 37.57 15.50
C GLU A 220 -28.76 36.71 15.22
N ASP A 221 -29.28 36.72 13.99
CA ASP A 221 -30.47 35.97 13.61
C ASP A 221 -30.24 34.45 13.48
N LYS A 222 -28.98 34.00 13.38
CA LYS A 222 -28.61 32.57 13.28
C LYS A 222 -27.92 32.03 14.53
N LYS A 223 -27.70 32.87 15.50
CA LYS A 223 -27.07 32.51 16.77
C LYS A 223 -27.95 31.54 17.55
N GLY A 224 -27.51 30.28 17.65
CA GLY A 224 -28.22 29.25 18.44
C GLY A 224 -29.10 28.32 17.60
N GLU A 225 -29.17 28.45 16.27
CA GLU A 225 -29.74 27.42 15.40
C GLU A 225 -28.87 26.17 15.44
N GLU A 226 -29.49 24.99 15.37
CA GLU A 226 -28.77 23.72 15.27
C GLU A 226 -28.26 23.56 13.82
N GLU A 227 -26.98 23.25 13.66
CA GLU A 227 -26.39 22.84 12.38
C GLU A 227 -25.88 21.39 12.43
N THR A 228 -26.08 20.62 11.39
CA THR A 228 -25.50 19.28 11.26
C THR A 228 -24.02 19.38 10.92
N VAL A 229 -23.17 18.74 11.72
CA VAL A 229 -21.70 18.83 11.61
C VAL A 229 -21.04 17.59 11.05
N ASN A 230 -21.81 16.55 10.75
CA ASN A 230 -21.36 15.35 10.04
C ASN A 230 -22.14 15.15 8.74
N ASP A 231 -21.65 14.28 7.88
CA ASP A 231 -22.30 13.98 6.60
C ASP A 231 -23.47 13.00 6.72
N ALA A 232 -23.53 12.26 7.83
CA ALA A 232 -24.54 11.25 8.16
C ALA A 232 -24.83 10.20 7.05
N THR A 233 -24.15 10.32 5.91
CA THR A 233 -24.25 9.44 4.75
C THR A 233 -22.86 8.94 4.36
N ALA A 234 -22.71 7.65 4.21
CA ALA A 234 -21.49 7.06 3.68
C ALA A 234 -21.70 6.76 2.20
N LEU A 235 -21.03 7.48 1.30
CA LEU A 235 -21.15 7.34 -0.15
C LEU A 235 -21.05 5.87 -0.58
N TRP A 236 -20.10 5.13 0.01
CA TRP A 236 -19.85 3.73 -0.33
C TRP A 236 -20.96 2.76 0.09
N THR A 237 -21.94 3.22 0.87
CA THR A 237 -23.10 2.39 1.27
C THR A 237 -24.29 2.55 0.32
N LEU A 238 -24.28 3.58 -0.52
CA LEU A 238 -25.33 3.83 -1.47
C LEU A 238 -25.27 2.87 -2.66
N PRO A 239 -26.40 2.53 -3.29
CA PRO A 239 -26.42 1.78 -4.54
C PRO A 239 -25.65 2.53 -5.64
N ARG A 240 -24.81 1.80 -6.40
CA ARG A 240 -23.96 2.40 -7.45
C ARG A 240 -24.72 3.19 -8.50
N ASN A 241 -25.94 2.77 -8.82
CA ASN A 241 -26.80 3.42 -9.81
C ASN A 241 -27.41 4.74 -9.30
N GLU A 242 -27.27 5.04 -8.03
CA GLU A 242 -27.74 6.28 -7.41
C GLU A 242 -26.62 7.31 -7.26
N ILE A 243 -25.36 6.91 -7.42
CA ILE A 243 -24.18 7.76 -7.27
C ILE A 243 -23.71 8.23 -8.64
N LYS A 244 -23.52 9.53 -8.80
CA LYS A 244 -22.97 10.14 -10.01
C LYS A 244 -21.44 10.12 -9.99
N ASP A 245 -20.83 10.19 -11.17
CA ASP A 245 -19.37 10.22 -11.31
C ASP A 245 -18.75 11.41 -10.58
N GLU A 246 -19.43 12.56 -10.56
CA GLU A 246 -18.99 13.76 -9.86
C GLU A 246 -18.90 13.55 -8.35
N GLU A 247 -19.85 12.80 -7.76
CA GLU A 247 -19.85 12.49 -6.32
C GLU A 247 -18.67 11.55 -5.95
N TYR A 248 -18.36 10.56 -6.82
CA TYR A 248 -17.16 9.74 -6.64
C TYR A 248 -15.87 10.56 -6.68
N LYS A 249 -15.76 11.53 -7.59
CA LYS A 249 -14.60 12.39 -7.75
C LYS A 249 -14.42 13.34 -6.57
N GLU A 250 -15.49 13.99 -6.13
CA GLU A 250 -15.46 14.88 -4.97
C GLU A 250 -15.11 14.12 -3.70
N PHE A 251 -15.68 12.92 -3.52
CA PHE A 251 -15.32 12.07 -2.39
C PHE A 251 -13.84 11.68 -2.41
N TYR A 252 -13.28 11.34 -3.58
CA TYR A 252 -11.86 11.08 -3.74
C TYR A 252 -11.00 12.26 -3.29
N LYS A 253 -11.33 13.48 -3.75
CA LYS A 253 -10.59 14.70 -3.37
C LYS A 253 -10.62 14.92 -1.88
N HIS A 254 -11.77 14.66 -1.26
CA HIS A 254 -11.93 14.78 0.18
C HIS A 254 -11.06 13.79 0.96
N ILE A 255 -11.13 12.49 0.64
CA ILE A 255 -10.40 11.45 1.39
C ILE A 255 -8.91 11.39 1.06
N GLY A 256 -8.53 11.75 -0.17
CA GLY A 256 -7.16 11.71 -0.69
C GLY A 256 -6.38 12.99 -0.45
N HIS A 257 -7.05 14.07 -0.01
CA HIS A 257 -6.49 15.42 0.06
C HIS A 257 -5.85 15.85 -1.26
N ASP A 258 -6.46 15.45 -2.37
CA ASP A 258 -6.04 15.72 -3.72
C ASP A 258 -6.96 16.79 -4.35
N PHE A 259 -6.42 17.59 -5.27
CA PHE A 259 -7.19 18.62 -5.97
C PHE A 259 -7.59 18.16 -7.39
N GLU A 260 -6.96 17.10 -7.89
CA GLU A 260 -7.27 16.55 -9.22
C GLU A 260 -8.28 15.40 -9.11
N ASP A 261 -8.98 15.13 -10.22
CA ASP A 261 -9.84 13.96 -10.31
C ASP A 261 -9.02 12.66 -10.32
N PRO A 262 -9.54 11.56 -9.78
CA PRO A 262 -8.88 10.26 -9.87
C PRO A 262 -8.85 9.77 -11.31
N LEU A 263 -7.85 8.97 -11.66
CA LEU A 263 -7.76 8.35 -12.97
C LEU A 263 -8.88 7.33 -13.21
N THR A 264 -9.18 6.54 -12.18
CA THR A 264 -10.27 5.54 -12.21
C THR A 264 -10.64 5.15 -10.78
N TRP A 265 -11.83 4.55 -10.61
CA TRP A 265 -12.29 4.01 -9.33
C TRP A 265 -13.05 2.71 -9.48
N SER A 266 -13.22 2.02 -8.36
CA SER A 266 -13.99 0.80 -8.27
C SER A 266 -14.75 0.74 -6.96
N HIS A 267 -16.08 0.72 -7.04
CA HIS A 267 -16.98 0.58 -5.91
C HIS A 267 -17.52 -0.85 -5.86
N ASN A 268 -17.32 -1.57 -4.76
CA ASN A 268 -17.71 -2.97 -4.63
C ASN A 268 -18.31 -3.26 -3.26
N LYS A 269 -19.44 -3.95 -3.28
CA LYS A 269 -20.05 -4.55 -2.11
C LYS A 269 -19.91 -6.07 -2.21
N VAL A 270 -19.37 -6.69 -1.18
CA VAL A 270 -19.20 -8.14 -1.05
C VAL A 270 -20.08 -8.60 0.08
N GLU A 271 -20.98 -9.55 -0.20
CA GLU A 271 -21.89 -10.15 0.77
C GLU A 271 -21.72 -11.67 0.71
N GLY A 272 -21.70 -12.34 1.85
CA GLY A 272 -21.59 -13.79 1.93
C GLY A 272 -20.76 -14.27 3.08
N LYS A 273 -19.65 -14.97 2.82
CA LYS A 273 -18.70 -15.43 3.85
C LYS A 273 -17.95 -14.26 4.49
N LEU A 274 -17.74 -13.20 3.72
CA LEU A 274 -17.20 -11.92 4.17
C LEU A 274 -18.22 -10.85 3.78
N ASP A 275 -18.46 -9.89 4.68
CA ASP A 275 -19.32 -8.74 4.44
C ASP A 275 -18.50 -7.45 4.57
N TYR A 276 -18.21 -6.83 3.41
CA TYR A 276 -17.51 -5.55 3.35
C TYR A 276 -17.83 -4.78 2.08
N THR A 277 -17.71 -3.47 2.15
CA THR A 277 -17.74 -2.57 1.01
C THR A 277 -16.37 -1.94 0.81
N SER A 278 -15.93 -1.82 -0.42
CA SER A 278 -14.70 -1.12 -0.79
C SER A 278 -14.94 -0.11 -1.90
N LEU A 279 -14.41 1.09 -1.74
CA LEU A 279 -14.37 2.12 -2.76
C LEU A 279 -12.91 2.51 -2.96
N LEU A 280 -12.32 2.04 -4.06
CA LEU A 280 -10.90 2.16 -4.38
C LEU A 280 -10.69 3.15 -5.51
N TYR A 281 -9.63 3.93 -5.45
CA TYR A 281 -9.25 4.93 -6.44
C TYR A 281 -7.79 4.76 -6.85
N ILE A 282 -7.52 5.01 -8.13
CA ILE A 282 -6.17 5.21 -8.64
C ILE A 282 -5.99 6.71 -8.87
N PRO A 283 -5.05 7.37 -8.18
CA PRO A 283 -4.71 8.75 -8.40
C PRO A 283 -4.23 9.02 -9.83
N LYS A 284 -4.36 10.25 -10.29
CA LYS A 284 -3.82 10.66 -11.59
C LYS A 284 -2.33 10.98 -11.51
N ARG A 285 -1.86 11.47 -10.34
CA ARG A 285 -0.46 11.82 -10.08
C ARG A 285 0.07 11.14 -8.84
N ALA A 286 1.37 10.87 -8.86
CA ALA A 286 2.06 10.34 -7.71
C ALA A 286 2.18 11.41 -6.61
N PRO A 287 1.82 11.09 -5.35
CA PRO A 287 2.13 11.97 -4.23
C PRO A 287 3.65 12.08 -4.05
N PHE A 288 4.11 13.25 -3.57
CA PHE A 288 5.53 13.54 -3.43
C PHE A 288 6.27 12.57 -2.48
N ASP A 289 5.54 11.95 -1.57
CA ASP A 289 6.03 11.02 -0.56
C ASP A 289 5.87 9.54 -0.94
N LEU A 290 5.47 9.24 -2.19
CA LEU A 290 5.23 7.87 -2.68
C LEU A 290 6.39 6.90 -2.41
N TYR A 291 7.63 7.41 -2.47
CA TYR A 291 8.85 6.63 -2.24
C TYR A 291 9.33 6.63 -0.79
N ASN A 292 8.70 7.42 0.08
CA ASN A 292 8.97 7.39 1.51
C ASN A 292 8.26 6.20 2.15
N ARG A 293 9.04 5.22 2.64
CA ARG A 293 8.49 4.01 3.27
C ARG A 293 7.81 4.26 4.63
N GLU A 294 8.09 5.39 5.26
CA GLU A 294 7.51 5.80 6.54
C GLU A 294 6.28 6.70 6.37
N ALA A 295 5.97 7.13 5.15
CA ALA A 295 4.79 7.93 4.89
C ALA A 295 3.50 7.12 5.17
N PRO A 296 2.47 7.75 5.75
CA PRO A 296 1.16 7.13 5.92
C PRO A 296 0.62 6.62 4.59
N ARG A 297 0.26 5.37 4.54
CA ARG A 297 -0.21 4.69 3.33
C ARG A 297 -1.28 3.67 3.67
N GLY A 298 -2.08 3.34 2.69
CA GLY A 298 -3.15 2.37 2.84
C GLY A 298 -4.52 2.97 2.63
N LEU A 299 -5.52 2.23 3.04
CA LEU A 299 -6.92 2.60 2.91
C LEU A 299 -7.45 3.16 4.23
N LYS A 300 -8.43 4.05 4.14
CA LYS A 300 -9.21 4.42 5.33
C LYS A 300 -10.09 3.24 5.71
N LEU A 301 -9.90 2.75 6.92
CA LEU A 301 -10.69 1.64 7.46
C LEU A 301 -11.85 2.16 8.27
N TYR A 302 -13.03 1.66 7.93
CA TYR A 302 -14.26 1.79 8.72
C TYR A 302 -14.74 0.39 9.15
N VAL A 303 -15.38 0.34 10.29
CA VAL A 303 -16.15 -0.82 10.75
C VAL A 303 -17.53 -0.31 11.12
N GLN A 304 -18.53 -0.77 10.37
CA GLN A 304 -19.92 -0.31 10.52
C GLN A 304 -20.04 1.23 10.46
N ARG A 305 -19.37 1.84 9.47
CA ARG A 305 -19.28 3.30 9.23
C ARG A 305 -18.54 4.14 10.28
N VAL A 306 -17.99 3.51 11.32
CA VAL A 306 -17.14 4.19 12.29
C VAL A 306 -15.70 4.11 11.81
N PHE A 307 -15.06 5.26 11.77
CA PHE A 307 -13.65 5.39 11.39
C PHE A 307 -12.75 4.69 12.42
N ILE A 308 -11.86 3.86 11.93
CA ILE A 308 -10.88 3.13 12.73
C ILE A 308 -9.48 3.71 12.55
N MET A 309 -9.00 3.82 11.30
CA MET A 309 -7.67 4.32 10.98
C MET A 309 -7.56 4.82 9.54
N ASP A 310 -6.59 5.72 9.29
CA ASP A 310 -6.32 6.28 7.96
C ASP A 310 -5.45 5.39 7.07
N ASP A 311 -4.60 4.58 7.66
CA ASP A 311 -3.47 3.91 7.00
C ASP A 311 -3.50 2.42 7.30
N ALA A 312 -4.57 1.77 6.86
CA ALA A 312 -4.74 0.33 6.99
C ALA A 312 -3.85 -0.41 5.96
N GLU A 313 -2.53 -0.41 6.22
CA GLU A 313 -1.49 -1.01 5.35
C GLU A 313 -1.69 -2.53 5.12
N GLN A 314 -2.40 -3.18 6.03
CA GLN A 314 -2.63 -4.63 5.99
C GLN A 314 -3.45 -5.07 4.79
N PHE A 315 -4.26 -4.17 4.19
CA PHE A 315 -5.21 -4.50 3.13
C PHE A 315 -4.65 -4.46 1.71
N LEU A 316 -3.46 -3.88 1.50
CA LEU A 316 -2.82 -3.85 0.19
C LEU A 316 -1.32 -4.14 0.30
N PRO A 317 -0.72 -4.83 -0.68
CA PRO A 317 0.73 -4.99 -0.75
C PRO A 317 1.42 -3.65 -1.07
N LEU A 318 2.70 -3.56 -0.74
CA LEU A 318 3.46 -2.32 -0.82
C LEU A 318 3.57 -1.77 -2.25
N TYR A 319 3.65 -2.63 -3.25
CA TYR A 319 3.71 -2.23 -4.67
C TYR A 319 2.40 -1.58 -5.18
N LEU A 320 1.31 -1.62 -4.41
CA LEU A 320 0.04 -0.96 -4.69
C LEU A 320 -0.25 0.24 -3.77
N ARG A 321 0.77 0.75 -3.07
CA ARG A 321 0.65 1.84 -2.07
C ARG A 321 0.12 3.17 -2.61
N PHE A 322 0.10 3.35 -3.92
CA PHE A 322 -0.53 4.49 -4.57
C PHE A 322 -2.07 4.47 -4.53
N THR A 323 -2.66 3.30 -4.25
CA THR A 323 -4.12 3.16 -4.20
C THR A 323 -4.68 3.91 -2.99
N LYS A 324 -5.69 4.74 -3.21
CA LYS A 324 -6.46 5.43 -2.18
C LYS A 324 -7.86 4.84 -2.08
N GLY A 325 -8.56 5.13 -1.00
CA GLY A 325 -9.94 4.69 -0.87
C GLY A 325 -10.34 4.33 0.55
N VAL A 326 -11.50 3.73 0.62
CA VAL A 326 -12.10 3.27 1.88
C VAL A 326 -12.44 1.79 1.81
N ILE A 327 -12.35 1.16 2.96
CA ILE A 327 -12.90 -0.17 3.22
C ILE A 327 -13.77 -0.08 4.47
N ASP A 328 -14.98 -0.60 4.39
CA ASP A 328 -15.92 -0.68 5.49
C ASP A 328 -16.38 -2.14 5.64
N SER A 329 -16.08 -2.75 6.77
CA SER A 329 -16.36 -4.16 7.03
C SER A 329 -17.29 -4.32 8.22
N ASN A 330 -18.22 -5.27 8.10
CA ASN A 330 -19.10 -5.68 9.19
C ASN A 330 -18.51 -6.86 9.99
N ASP A 331 -17.55 -7.59 9.43
CA ASP A 331 -17.03 -8.87 9.96
C ASP A 331 -15.63 -8.78 10.59
N LEU A 332 -14.96 -7.61 10.50
CA LEU A 332 -13.64 -7.45 11.08
C LEU A 332 -13.69 -7.49 12.60
N SER A 333 -12.95 -8.44 13.16
CA SER A 333 -12.74 -8.53 14.60
C SER A 333 -11.73 -7.46 15.03
N LEU A 334 -12.20 -6.49 15.79
CA LEU A 334 -11.34 -5.48 16.41
C LEU A 334 -10.99 -5.90 17.84
N ASN A 335 -9.85 -5.48 18.33
CA ASN A 335 -9.55 -5.53 19.75
C ASN A 335 -10.38 -4.49 20.53
N VAL A 336 -10.20 -4.46 21.84
CA VAL A 336 -10.94 -3.55 22.74
C VAL A 336 -10.66 -2.07 22.43
N SER A 337 -9.45 -1.74 21.94
CA SER A 337 -9.04 -0.39 21.51
C SER A 337 -9.48 -0.05 20.08
N ARG A 338 -10.22 -0.94 19.44
CA ARG A 338 -10.62 -0.86 18.02
C ARG A 338 -9.44 -0.81 17.04
N GLU A 339 -8.37 -1.50 17.37
CA GLU A 339 -7.27 -1.77 16.46
C GLU A 339 -7.49 -3.14 15.80
N ILE A 340 -6.93 -3.32 14.60
CA ILE A 340 -7.00 -4.60 13.89
C ILE A 340 -6.20 -5.65 14.64
N LEU A 341 -6.78 -6.84 14.82
CA LEU A 341 -6.07 -7.99 15.37
C LEU A 341 -4.97 -8.42 14.39
N GLN A 342 -3.75 -8.57 14.88
CA GLN A 342 -2.63 -9.07 14.08
C GLN A 342 -2.91 -10.52 13.68
N ASN A 343 -2.64 -10.87 12.41
CA ASN A 343 -2.82 -12.22 11.82
C ASN A 343 -4.30 -12.71 11.75
N ASP A 344 -5.25 -11.82 11.51
CA ASP A 344 -6.63 -12.22 11.23
C ASP A 344 -6.75 -12.77 9.80
N SER A 345 -7.29 -13.98 9.66
CA SER A 345 -7.53 -14.63 8.36
C SER A 345 -8.54 -13.86 7.50
N THR A 346 -9.41 -13.08 8.12
CA THR A 346 -10.37 -12.18 7.44
C THR A 346 -9.61 -11.07 6.73
N VAL A 347 -8.64 -10.45 7.41
CA VAL A 347 -7.78 -9.39 6.82
C VAL A 347 -7.03 -9.92 5.60
N GLU A 348 -6.41 -11.11 5.68
CA GLU A 348 -5.71 -11.73 4.55
C GLU A 348 -6.63 -12.05 3.37
N SER A 349 -7.85 -12.51 3.66
CA SER A 349 -8.85 -12.80 2.62
C SER A 349 -9.29 -11.52 1.91
N ILE A 350 -9.54 -10.45 2.66
CA ILE A 350 -9.90 -9.14 2.12
C ILE A 350 -8.72 -8.56 1.32
N ARG A 351 -7.49 -8.62 1.85
CA ARG A 351 -6.26 -8.19 1.17
C ARG A 351 -6.12 -8.84 -0.20
N THR A 352 -6.28 -10.17 -0.27
CA THR A 352 -6.21 -10.92 -1.53
C THR A 352 -7.27 -10.44 -2.53
N ALA A 353 -8.50 -10.22 -2.05
CA ALA A 353 -9.59 -9.74 -2.90
C ALA A 353 -9.37 -8.30 -3.40
N LEU A 354 -8.90 -7.39 -2.54
CA LEU A 354 -8.60 -6.01 -2.90
C LEU A 354 -7.41 -5.91 -3.86
N THR A 355 -6.33 -6.67 -3.62
CA THR A 355 -5.18 -6.78 -4.52
C THR A 355 -5.61 -7.18 -5.92
N LYS A 356 -6.41 -8.26 -6.01
CA LYS A 356 -6.98 -8.69 -7.29
C LYS A 356 -7.81 -7.60 -7.95
N ARG A 357 -8.61 -6.87 -7.17
CA ARG A 357 -9.47 -5.79 -7.67
C ARG A 357 -8.66 -4.63 -8.24
N VAL A 358 -7.60 -4.18 -7.56
CA VAL A 358 -6.72 -3.13 -8.06
C VAL A 358 -6.03 -3.56 -9.35
N LEU A 359 -5.49 -4.78 -9.40
CA LEU A 359 -4.89 -5.32 -10.62
C LEU A 359 -5.91 -5.44 -11.78
N ASP A 360 -7.18 -5.77 -11.49
CA ASP A 360 -8.25 -5.77 -12.49
C ASP A 360 -8.59 -4.36 -13.00
N MET A 361 -8.57 -3.34 -12.12
CA MET A 361 -8.73 -1.94 -12.53
C MET A 361 -7.62 -1.51 -13.48
N LEU A 362 -6.36 -1.79 -13.13
CA LEU A 362 -5.20 -1.49 -13.99
C LEU A 362 -5.25 -2.26 -15.31
N SER A 363 -5.65 -3.53 -15.29
CA SER A 363 -5.80 -4.34 -16.50
C SER A 363 -6.87 -3.78 -17.45
N LYS A 364 -7.99 -3.29 -16.90
CA LYS A 364 -9.04 -2.63 -17.70
C LYS A 364 -8.53 -1.32 -18.30
N LEU A 365 -7.81 -0.53 -17.51
CA LEU A 365 -7.20 0.72 -17.96
C LEU A 365 -6.19 0.47 -19.08
N ALA A 366 -5.31 -0.53 -18.93
CA ALA A 366 -4.34 -0.93 -19.94
C ALA A 366 -5.00 -1.40 -21.25
N LYS A 367 -6.09 -2.18 -21.15
CA LYS A 367 -6.84 -2.67 -22.32
C LYS A 367 -7.66 -1.59 -23.03
N LYS A 368 -8.11 -0.56 -22.32
CA LYS A 368 -8.77 0.59 -22.94
C LYS A 368 -7.84 1.32 -23.91
N GLY A 369 -6.53 1.24 -23.66
CA GLY A 369 -5.51 1.90 -24.45
C GLY A 369 -5.51 3.42 -24.30
N GLY A 370 -4.69 4.09 -25.10
CA GLY A 370 -4.57 5.54 -25.11
C GLY A 370 -3.66 6.10 -24.01
N ASP A 371 -3.69 7.43 -23.85
CA ASP A 371 -2.76 8.19 -23.01
C ASP A 371 -3.01 7.98 -21.50
N GLU A 372 -4.19 7.46 -21.11
CA GLU A 372 -4.54 7.28 -19.70
C GLU A 372 -3.65 6.23 -19.00
N TYR A 373 -3.39 5.08 -19.66
CA TYR A 373 -2.51 4.09 -19.06
C TYR A 373 -1.06 4.52 -19.11
N GLN A 374 -0.63 5.22 -20.16
CA GLN A 374 0.71 5.79 -20.23
C GLN A 374 0.91 6.81 -19.09
N GLY A 375 -0.06 7.69 -18.85
CA GLY A 375 0.00 8.63 -17.74
C GLY A 375 0.10 7.92 -16.37
N PHE A 376 -0.65 6.83 -16.18
CA PHE A 376 -0.50 5.98 -14.99
C PHE A 376 0.91 5.38 -14.90
N TRP A 377 1.42 4.85 -16.01
CA TRP A 377 2.73 4.23 -16.05
C TRP A 377 3.87 5.20 -15.73
N ASP A 378 3.80 6.40 -16.28
CA ASP A 378 4.81 7.45 -16.06
C ASP A 378 4.90 7.85 -14.57
N GLU A 379 3.78 7.83 -13.85
CA GLU A 379 3.70 8.20 -12.43
C GLU A 379 4.01 7.01 -11.48
N PHE A 380 3.52 5.81 -11.79
CA PHE A 380 3.51 4.69 -10.85
C PHE A 380 4.27 3.45 -11.34
N GLY A 381 4.78 3.45 -12.56
CA GLY A 381 5.42 2.29 -13.17
C GLY A 381 6.58 1.73 -12.36
N THR A 382 7.43 2.60 -11.82
CA THR A 382 8.57 2.20 -10.98
C THR A 382 8.12 1.48 -9.71
N VAL A 383 7.01 1.92 -9.09
CA VAL A 383 6.44 1.26 -7.92
C VAL A 383 5.81 -0.07 -8.29
N LEU A 384 5.12 -0.14 -9.42
CA LEU A 384 4.51 -1.40 -9.89
C LEU A 384 5.56 -2.47 -10.21
N LYS A 385 6.77 -2.08 -10.63
CA LYS A 385 7.94 -2.96 -10.86
C LYS A 385 8.42 -3.67 -9.58
N GLU A 386 8.03 -3.24 -8.39
CA GLU A 386 8.29 -3.95 -7.13
C GLU A 386 7.45 -5.25 -7.03
N GLY A 387 6.31 -5.27 -7.71
CA GLY A 387 5.30 -6.34 -7.61
C GLY A 387 5.77 -7.75 -7.92
N PRO A 388 6.55 -8.02 -8.98
CA PRO A 388 7.02 -9.36 -9.29
C PRO A 388 7.82 -10.05 -8.18
N ALA A 389 8.49 -9.27 -7.32
CA ALA A 389 9.23 -9.78 -6.16
C ALA A 389 8.35 -9.92 -4.90
N GLU A 390 7.35 -9.04 -4.74
CA GLU A 390 6.50 -9.00 -3.54
C GLU A 390 5.29 -9.94 -3.61
N ASP A 391 4.73 -10.15 -4.81
CA ASP A 391 3.49 -10.89 -5.02
C ASP A 391 3.68 -12.00 -6.06
N PHE A 392 4.18 -13.11 -5.59
CA PHE A 392 4.41 -14.29 -6.42
C PHE A 392 3.12 -14.82 -7.08
N SER A 393 2.00 -14.76 -6.34
CA SER A 393 0.71 -15.30 -6.79
C SER A 393 0.11 -14.53 -7.97
N ASN A 394 0.41 -13.25 -8.08
CA ASN A 394 -0.09 -12.38 -9.15
C ASN A 394 1.00 -11.98 -10.16
N ARG A 395 2.19 -12.59 -10.11
CA ARG A 395 3.36 -12.20 -10.90
C ARG A 395 3.07 -12.08 -12.40
N GLU A 396 2.42 -13.07 -12.98
CA GLU A 396 2.09 -13.07 -14.41
C GLU A 396 1.14 -11.92 -14.77
N LYS A 397 0.14 -11.68 -13.94
CA LYS A 397 -0.79 -10.56 -14.12
C LYS A 397 -0.11 -9.21 -13.99
N ILE A 398 0.81 -9.07 -13.04
CA ILE A 398 1.63 -7.87 -12.86
C ILE A 398 2.52 -7.68 -14.08
N ALA A 399 3.19 -8.74 -14.56
CA ALA A 399 4.04 -8.71 -15.75
C ALA A 399 3.30 -8.17 -16.98
N GLY A 400 2.05 -8.57 -17.22
CA GLY A 400 1.21 -8.02 -18.30
C GLY A 400 0.89 -6.53 -18.18
N LEU A 401 1.04 -5.96 -16.98
CA LEU A 401 0.85 -4.53 -16.73
C LEU A 401 2.12 -3.70 -16.91
N LEU A 402 3.30 -4.31 -16.93
CA LEU A 402 4.57 -3.61 -17.08
C LEU A 402 4.71 -3.00 -18.48
N ARG A 403 5.45 -1.91 -18.56
CA ARG A 403 5.83 -1.26 -19.82
C ARG A 403 7.34 -1.06 -19.86
N PHE A 404 7.88 -1.16 -21.04
CA PHE A 404 9.31 -1.10 -21.28
C PHE A 404 9.62 -0.20 -22.49
N ALA A 405 10.81 0.38 -22.50
CA ALA A 405 11.41 0.88 -23.72
C ALA A 405 11.93 -0.32 -24.53
N SER A 406 12.07 -0.19 -25.84
CA SER A 406 12.60 -1.27 -26.68
C SER A 406 13.40 -0.76 -27.86
N THR A 407 14.18 -1.65 -28.47
CA THR A 407 14.89 -1.37 -29.72
C THR A 407 13.95 -1.17 -30.92
N HIS A 408 12.69 -1.65 -30.83
CA HIS A 408 11.69 -1.48 -31.86
C HIS A 408 11.23 -0.04 -31.99
N THR A 409 10.89 0.60 -30.86
CA THR A 409 10.51 2.02 -30.86
C THR A 409 11.73 2.91 -30.99
N GLY A 410 12.87 2.50 -30.46
CA GLY A 410 14.09 3.28 -30.44
C GLY A 410 14.03 4.54 -29.58
N GLU A 411 13.01 4.68 -28.75
CA GLU A 411 12.75 5.82 -27.87
C GLU A 411 12.84 5.40 -26.40
N ALA A 412 13.11 6.38 -25.53
CA ALA A 412 13.23 6.15 -24.08
C ALA A 412 11.87 5.93 -23.40
N THR A 413 10.77 6.26 -24.08
CA THR A 413 9.42 6.10 -23.56
C THR A 413 9.12 4.61 -23.31
N GLN A 414 8.72 4.30 -22.08
CA GLN A 414 8.32 2.94 -21.68
C GLN A 414 6.86 2.70 -22.04
N ASN A 415 6.58 2.32 -23.28
CA ASN A 415 5.24 2.11 -23.82
C ASN A 415 5.01 0.71 -24.43
N VAL A 416 6.00 -0.15 -24.42
CA VAL A 416 5.91 -1.51 -24.95
C VAL A 416 5.48 -2.48 -23.85
N SER A 417 4.35 -3.17 -24.06
CA SER A 417 3.92 -4.28 -23.20
C SER A 417 4.64 -5.58 -23.59
N LEU A 418 4.61 -6.58 -22.72
CA LEU A 418 5.12 -7.91 -23.03
C LEU A 418 4.27 -8.60 -24.11
N ASP A 419 2.96 -8.36 -24.12
CA ASP A 419 2.07 -8.88 -25.17
C ASP A 419 2.43 -8.29 -26.55
N ASP A 420 2.71 -6.98 -26.61
CA ASP A 420 3.17 -6.33 -27.85
C ASP A 420 4.50 -6.90 -28.32
N TYR A 421 5.44 -7.11 -27.40
CA TYR A 421 6.72 -7.73 -27.70
C TYR A 421 6.52 -9.14 -28.30
N ILE A 422 5.74 -10.00 -27.61
CA ILE A 422 5.47 -11.37 -28.06
C ILE A 422 4.81 -11.38 -29.44
N SER A 423 3.89 -10.45 -29.70
CA SER A 423 3.22 -10.35 -31.01
C SER A 423 4.18 -10.04 -32.17
N ARG A 424 5.35 -9.48 -31.88
CA ARG A 424 6.40 -9.13 -32.86
C ARG A 424 7.60 -10.09 -32.87
N MET A 425 7.58 -11.13 -32.01
CA MET A 425 8.64 -12.12 -31.99
C MET A 425 8.81 -12.77 -33.37
N LYS A 426 10.06 -13.08 -33.73
CA LYS A 426 10.36 -13.79 -34.98
C LYS A 426 9.95 -15.26 -34.91
N ASP A 427 9.66 -15.86 -36.06
CA ASP A 427 9.48 -17.30 -36.15
C ASP A 427 10.74 -18.01 -35.64
N GLY A 428 10.56 -18.98 -34.74
CA GLY A 428 11.66 -19.69 -34.09
C GLY A 428 12.31 -19.00 -32.90
N GLN A 429 11.90 -17.74 -32.58
CA GLN A 429 12.35 -17.06 -31.36
C GLN A 429 11.66 -17.65 -30.13
N SER A 430 12.45 -18.17 -29.18
CA SER A 430 11.92 -18.84 -27.98
C SER A 430 11.93 -17.99 -26.72
N LYS A 431 12.65 -16.86 -26.72
CA LYS A 431 12.91 -16.04 -25.52
C LYS A 431 12.54 -14.58 -25.70
N ILE A 432 12.25 -13.91 -24.58
CA ILE A 432 12.11 -12.47 -24.48
C ILE A 432 13.49 -11.91 -24.11
N TYR A 433 14.09 -11.14 -25.02
CA TYR A 433 15.41 -10.55 -24.82
C TYR A 433 15.33 -9.18 -24.16
N TYR A 434 16.20 -8.93 -23.20
CA TYR A 434 16.34 -7.64 -22.56
C TYR A 434 17.79 -7.28 -22.27
N ILE A 435 18.05 -6.00 -22.11
CA ILE A 435 19.32 -5.44 -21.64
C ILE A 435 19.07 -4.46 -20.52
N THR A 436 19.90 -4.50 -19.48
CA THR A 436 19.90 -3.49 -18.41
C THR A 436 21.01 -2.46 -18.67
N GLY A 437 20.78 -1.21 -18.26
CA GLY A 437 21.80 -0.17 -18.35
C GLY A 437 21.50 1.02 -17.43
N ASP A 438 22.52 1.83 -17.14
CA ASP A 438 22.39 3.00 -16.24
C ASP A 438 21.40 4.06 -16.76
N ASN A 439 21.22 4.11 -18.07
CA ASN A 439 20.22 4.95 -18.73
C ASN A 439 19.92 4.37 -20.13
N PHE A 440 18.84 4.86 -20.72
CA PHE A 440 18.39 4.40 -22.04
C PHE A 440 19.47 4.54 -23.13
N ALA A 441 20.20 5.66 -23.17
CA ALA A 441 21.18 5.91 -24.22
C ALA A 441 22.36 4.92 -24.14
N ALA A 442 22.85 4.63 -22.94
CA ALA A 442 23.92 3.64 -22.70
C ALA A 442 23.46 2.23 -23.10
N ALA A 443 22.30 1.80 -22.65
CA ALA A 443 21.75 0.48 -22.99
C ALA A 443 21.48 0.36 -24.50
N LYS A 444 20.90 1.37 -25.14
CA LYS A 444 20.63 1.40 -26.58
C LYS A 444 21.90 1.31 -27.44
N SER A 445 23.01 1.89 -27.00
CA SER A 445 24.28 1.88 -27.74
C SER A 445 25.17 0.66 -27.44
N SER A 446 24.69 -0.25 -26.59
CA SER A 446 25.48 -1.43 -26.21
C SER A 446 25.87 -2.32 -27.40
N PRO A 447 27.12 -2.80 -27.44
CA PRO A 447 27.60 -3.77 -28.44
C PRO A 447 26.79 -5.06 -28.43
N HIS A 448 26.24 -5.46 -27.29
CA HIS A 448 25.43 -6.68 -27.18
C HIS A 448 24.15 -6.65 -28.02
N LEU A 449 23.74 -5.49 -28.54
CA LEU A 449 22.55 -5.34 -29.39
C LEU A 449 22.87 -5.52 -30.90
N GLU A 450 24.13 -5.62 -31.31
CA GLU A 450 24.53 -5.62 -32.72
C GLU A 450 23.92 -6.79 -33.50
N VAL A 451 24.04 -8.03 -32.99
CA VAL A 451 23.46 -9.21 -33.64
C VAL A 451 21.94 -9.14 -33.71
N PHE A 452 21.31 -8.59 -32.69
CA PHE A 452 19.85 -8.44 -32.65
C PHE A 452 19.35 -7.45 -33.70
N ARG A 453 20.07 -6.33 -33.86
CA ARG A 453 19.80 -5.36 -34.95
C ARG A 453 19.97 -6.00 -36.32
N LYS A 454 21.07 -6.73 -36.55
CA LYS A 454 21.33 -7.44 -37.81
C LYS A 454 20.24 -8.45 -38.13
N LYS A 455 19.79 -9.21 -37.15
CA LYS A 455 18.74 -10.23 -37.31
C LYS A 455 17.31 -9.65 -37.20
N GLY A 456 17.15 -8.36 -36.89
CA GLY A 456 15.85 -7.70 -36.72
C GLY A 456 15.04 -8.27 -35.56
N ILE A 457 15.71 -8.65 -34.47
CA ILE A 457 15.11 -9.14 -33.23
C ILE A 457 14.96 -7.96 -32.26
N GLU A 458 13.78 -7.79 -31.71
CA GLU A 458 13.51 -6.76 -30.70
C GLU A 458 14.15 -7.13 -29.36
N VAL A 459 14.71 -6.12 -28.65
CA VAL A 459 15.25 -6.26 -27.29
C VAL A 459 14.64 -5.18 -26.41
N LEU A 460 14.13 -5.57 -25.25
CA LEU A 460 13.64 -4.63 -24.24
C LEU A 460 14.81 -3.89 -23.58
N ILE A 461 14.66 -2.59 -23.39
CA ILE A 461 15.68 -1.73 -22.77
C ILE A 461 15.19 -1.35 -21.38
N LEU A 462 15.90 -1.82 -20.37
CA LEU A 462 15.61 -1.65 -18.96
C LEU A 462 16.63 -0.70 -18.35
N SER A 463 16.18 0.50 -17.95
CA SER A 463 17.06 1.58 -17.46
C SER A 463 16.68 2.15 -16.11
N ASP A 464 15.67 1.60 -15.45
CA ASP A 464 15.32 1.99 -14.09
C ASP A 464 16.17 1.22 -13.08
N ARG A 465 16.50 1.86 -11.96
CA ARG A 465 17.35 1.23 -10.93
C ARG A 465 16.80 -0.07 -10.36
N ILE A 466 15.48 -0.24 -10.41
CA ILE A 466 14.80 -1.43 -9.90
C ILE A 466 14.81 -2.60 -10.90
N ASP A 467 15.09 -2.34 -12.17
CA ASP A 467 14.88 -3.31 -13.24
C ASP A 467 15.72 -4.58 -13.08
N GLU A 468 17.01 -4.45 -12.76
CA GLU A 468 17.87 -5.62 -12.55
C GLU A 468 17.38 -6.48 -11.38
N TRP A 469 16.93 -5.85 -10.28
CA TRP A 469 16.37 -6.55 -9.14
C TRP A 469 15.04 -7.22 -9.52
N MET A 470 14.14 -6.52 -10.21
CA MET A 470 12.87 -7.06 -10.69
C MET A 470 13.08 -8.30 -11.57
N MET A 471 14.03 -8.25 -12.51
CA MET A 471 14.33 -9.36 -13.40
C MET A 471 14.89 -10.60 -12.69
N GLY A 472 15.42 -10.44 -11.48
CA GLY A 472 15.78 -11.56 -10.61
C GLY A 472 14.58 -12.41 -10.17
N TYR A 473 13.38 -11.85 -10.24
CA TYR A 473 12.13 -12.53 -9.86
C TYR A 473 11.20 -12.80 -11.04
N LEU A 474 11.36 -12.10 -12.16
CA LEU A 474 10.56 -12.28 -13.37
C LEU A 474 11.31 -13.14 -14.39
N ASN A 475 11.14 -14.46 -14.31
CA ASN A 475 11.90 -15.41 -15.13
C ASN A 475 11.20 -15.77 -16.44
N GLU A 476 9.87 -15.67 -16.50
CA GLU A 476 9.07 -16.03 -17.68
C GLU A 476 7.77 -15.21 -17.75
N TYR A 477 7.23 -15.11 -18.96
CA TYR A 477 5.91 -14.56 -19.24
C TYR A 477 5.29 -15.27 -20.44
N ASP A 478 4.04 -15.70 -20.33
CA ASP A 478 3.31 -16.47 -21.36
C ASP A 478 4.13 -17.64 -21.93
N GLY A 479 4.79 -18.41 -21.03
CA GLY A 479 5.63 -19.55 -21.37
C GLY A 479 6.95 -19.21 -22.07
N LYS A 480 7.31 -17.93 -22.19
CA LYS A 480 8.57 -17.45 -22.77
C LYS A 480 9.53 -17.01 -21.66
N GLN A 481 10.72 -17.58 -21.65
CA GLN A 481 11.76 -17.20 -20.69
C GLN A 481 12.40 -15.87 -21.06
N PHE A 482 12.78 -15.09 -20.06
CA PHE A 482 13.59 -13.89 -20.25
C PHE A 482 15.08 -14.26 -20.37
N GLN A 483 15.79 -13.56 -21.24
CA GLN A 483 17.24 -13.64 -21.34
C GLN A 483 17.89 -12.26 -21.39
N ASP A 484 18.79 -12.00 -20.45
CA ASP A 484 19.69 -10.86 -20.50
C ASP A 484 20.74 -11.06 -21.61
N VAL A 485 20.78 -10.13 -22.57
CA VAL A 485 21.69 -10.24 -23.73
C VAL A 485 23.14 -9.96 -23.37
N ALA A 486 23.43 -9.43 -22.18
CA ALA A 486 24.77 -9.17 -21.67
C ALA A 486 25.30 -10.28 -20.74
N ARG A 487 24.51 -11.36 -20.52
CA ARG A 487 24.86 -12.44 -19.58
C ARG A 487 24.96 -13.80 -20.26
N GLY A 488 25.93 -14.57 -19.81
CA GLY A 488 26.09 -15.97 -20.19
C GLY A 488 26.19 -16.22 -21.68
N ASP A 489 25.86 -17.43 -22.08
CA ASP A 489 25.83 -17.79 -23.49
C ASP A 489 24.56 -17.26 -24.15
N LEU A 490 24.71 -16.67 -25.33
CA LEU A 490 23.58 -16.17 -26.09
C LEU A 490 22.89 -17.34 -26.81
N ASP A 491 21.60 -17.52 -26.52
CA ASP A 491 20.75 -18.51 -27.20
C ASP A 491 19.68 -17.78 -28.01
N LEU A 492 19.83 -17.77 -29.32
CA LEU A 492 18.90 -17.16 -30.26
C LEU A 492 17.81 -18.14 -30.75
N GLY A 493 17.78 -19.38 -30.23
CA GLY A 493 16.86 -20.43 -30.66
C GLY A 493 17.09 -20.81 -32.11
N GLU A 494 16.00 -21.08 -32.84
CA GLU A 494 16.05 -21.45 -34.27
C GLU A 494 16.39 -20.26 -35.21
N VAL A 495 16.47 -19.04 -34.67
CA VAL A 495 16.91 -17.85 -35.42
C VAL A 495 18.43 -17.86 -35.66
N GLU A 496 19.20 -18.64 -34.88
CA GLU A 496 20.60 -18.93 -35.14
C GLU A 496 20.73 -20.09 -36.13
N THR A 497 21.38 -19.83 -37.24
CA THR A 497 21.55 -20.86 -38.28
C THR A 497 22.68 -21.84 -37.90
N GLU A 498 22.61 -23.07 -38.43
CA GLU A 498 23.71 -24.05 -38.29
C GLU A 498 25.02 -23.52 -38.89
N GLU A 499 24.96 -22.62 -39.86
CA GLU A 499 26.07 -21.93 -40.46
C GLU A 499 26.74 -20.94 -39.49
N ASP A 500 25.93 -20.17 -38.73
CA ASP A 500 26.44 -19.26 -37.70
C ASP A 500 27.22 -20.04 -36.60
N LYS A 501 26.68 -21.18 -36.14
CA LYS A 501 27.34 -22.03 -35.13
C LYS A 501 28.65 -22.64 -35.63
N LYS A 502 28.65 -23.17 -36.85
CA LYS A 502 29.87 -23.73 -37.49
C LYS A 502 30.94 -22.67 -37.65
N HIS A 503 30.56 -21.48 -38.11
CA HIS A 503 31.50 -20.37 -38.27
C HIS A 503 32.15 -20.01 -36.92
N GLN A 504 31.40 -19.94 -35.86
CA GLN A 504 31.93 -19.66 -34.51
C GLN A 504 32.89 -20.77 -34.04
N GLU A 505 32.54 -22.05 -34.23
CA GLU A 505 33.41 -23.17 -33.86
C GLU A 505 34.71 -23.21 -34.67
N GLU A 506 34.64 -22.93 -35.97
CA GLU A 506 35.80 -22.88 -36.85
C GLU A 506 36.72 -21.71 -36.49
N ALA A 507 36.15 -20.51 -36.30
CA ALA A 507 36.87 -19.32 -35.85
C ALA A 507 37.55 -19.50 -34.49
N ALA A 508 36.86 -20.15 -33.52
CA ALA A 508 37.47 -20.45 -32.23
C ALA A 508 38.66 -21.41 -32.30
N LYS A 509 38.68 -22.33 -33.26
CA LYS A 509 39.81 -23.25 -33.52
C LYS A 509 40.95 -22.54 -34.24
N GLU A 510 40.65 -21.74 -35.25
CA GLU A 510 41.62 -21.03 -36.07
C GLU A 510 42.39 -19.98 -35.27
N HIS A 511 41.71 -19.23 -34.41
CA HIS A 511 42.30 -18.14 -33.64
C HIS A 511 42.69 -18.53 -32.19
N LYS A 512 42.81 -19.82 -31.89
CA LYS A 512 43.10 -20.33 -30.55
C LYS A 512 44.34 -19.68 -29.92
N ASP A 513 45.42 -19.56 -30.68
CA ASP A 513 46.68 -18.98 -30.22
C ASP A 513 46.52 -17.49 -29.85
N LEU A 514 45.69 -16.75 -30.62
CA LEU A 514 45.35 -15.36 -30.33
C LEU A 514 44.58 -15.26 -29.00
N LEU A 515 43.57 -16.11 -28.79
CA LEU A 515 42.75 -16.12 -27.57
C LEU A 515 43.59 -16.37 -26.30
N GLU A 516 44.49 -17.38 -26.38
CA GLU A 516 45.40 -17.72 -25.28
C GLU A 516 46.40 -16.57 -25.01
N ARG A 517 46.89 -15.91 -26.05
CA ARG A 517 47.81 -14.78 -25.94
C ARG A 517 47.13 -13.53 -25.34
N ILE A 518 45.89 -13.22 -25.72
CA ILE A 518 45.12 -12.13 -25.10
C ILE A 518 44.83 -12.43 -23.62
N LYS A 519 44.45 -13.67 -23.31
CA LYS A 519 44.20 -14.10 -21.94
C LYS A 519 45.44 -13.93 -21.07
N ALA A 520 46.61 -14.33 -21.58
CA ALA A 520 47.90 -14.14 -20.90
C ALA A 520 48.23 -12.65 -20.70
N ALA A 521 47.94 -11.79 -21.70
CA ALA A 521 48.19 -10.35 -21.60
C ALA A 521 47.27 -9.62 -20.59
N LEU A 522 46.04 -10.08 -20.41
CA LEU A 522 45.07 -9.54 -19.47
C LEU A 522 45.17 -10.18 -18.07
N GLU A 523 45.98 -11.23 -17.92
CA GLU A 523 46.23 -11.92 -16.63
C GLU A 523 44.95 -12.28 -15.88
N ASP A 524 44.82 -11.77 -14.65
CA ASP A 524 43.71 -12.07 -13.76
C ASP A 524 42.45 -11.18 -13.98
N GLN A 525 42.41 -10.33 -15.01
CA GLN A 525 41.28 -9.41 -15.25
C GLN A 525 40.06 -10.10 -15.88
N VAL A 526 40.26 -11.24 -16.55
CA VAL A 526 39.22 -11.98 -17.28
C VAL A 526 39.13 -13.42 -16.81
N GLN A 527 37.94 -14.01 -16.83
CA GLN A 527 37.73 -15.43 -16.60
C GLN A 527 38.16 -16.24 -17.84
N GLU A 528 37.75 -15.78 -19.03
CA GLU A 528 37.94 -16.42 -20.30
C GLU A 528 38.03 -15.37 -21.40
N VAL A 529 38.69 -15.71 -22.49
CA VAL A 529 38.66 -14.98 -23.77
C VAL A 529 38.14 -15.93 -24.84
N ARG A 530 37.10 -15.49 -25.57
CA ARG A 530 36.46 -16.33 -26.59
C ARG A 530 35.98 -15.54 -27.81
N VAL A 531 35.78 -16.22 -28.93
CA VAL A 531 35.18 -15.66 -30.15
C VAL A 531 33.67 -15.57 -29.94
N THR A 532 33.04 -14.54 -30.50
CA THR A 532 31.60 -14.35 -30.43
C THR A 532 30.97 -13.99 -31.77
N ASN A 533 29.74 -14.48 -32.01
CA ASN A 533 28.85 -14.02 -33.08
C ASN A 533 27.95 -12.86 -32.66
N ARG A 534 28.08 -12.39 -31.42
CA ARG A 534 27.28 -11.32 -30.82
C ARG A 534 27.59 -9.96 -31.46
N LEU A 535 28.82 -9.79 -31.91
CA LEU A 535 29.36 -8.54 -32.44
C LEU A 535 29.39 -8.53 -33.97
N THR A 536 29.07 -7.37 -34.54
CA THR A 536 29.19 -7.13 -36.01
C THR A 536 30.08 -5.94 -36.32
N ASP A 537 30.05 -4.90 -35.52
CA ASP A 537 30.75 -3.64 -35.74
C ASP A 537 31.79 -3.34 -34.65
N SER A 538 31.62 -3.87 -33.45
CA SER A 538 32.53 -3.67 -32.31
C SER A 538 33.62 -4.74 -32.29
N PRO A 539 34.85 -4.41 -31.82
CA PRO A 539 35.95 -5.36 -31.73
C PRO A 539 35.80 -6.34 -30.58
N ALA A 540 35.19 -5.95 -29.49
CA ALA A 540 35.07 -6.76 -28.29
C ALA A 540 33.92 -6.28 -27.37
N CYS A 541 33.47 -7.16 -26.48
CA CYS A 541 32.56 -6.84 -25.40
C CYS A 541 32.87 -7.69 -24.15
N LEU A 542 32.31 -7.25 -23.00
CA LEU A 542 32.37 -8.02 -21.77
C LEU A 542 31.03 -8.68 -21.49
N VAL A 543 31.06 -9.97 -21.18
CA VAL A 543 29.90 -10.77 -20.82
C VAL A 543 30.01 -11.15 -19.35
N VAL A 544 28.96 -10.90 -18.61
CA VAL A 544 28.85 -11.26 -17.18
C VAL A 544 28.47 -12.75 -17.10
N GLY A 545 29.01 -13.48 -16.13
CA GLY A 545 28.63 -14.88 -15.92
C GLY A 545 27.11 -14.99 -15.64
N GLN A 546 26.51 -16.12 -16.03
CA GLN A 546 25.06 -16.31 -15.96
C GLN A 546 24.47 -16.06 -14.56
N PHE A 547 25.23 -16.39 -13.51
CA PHE A 547 24.81 -16.25 -12.12
C PHE A 547 25.48 -15.08 -11.38
N ASP A 548 26.30 -14.31 -12.09
CA ASP A 548 26.99 -13.17 -11.50
C ASP A 548 26.06 -11.96 -11.38
N MET A 549 26.38 -11.08 -10.45
CA MET A 549 25.66 -9.84 -10.24
C MET A 549 25.96 -8.84 -11.37
N GLY A 550 24.94 -8.19 -11.91
CA GLY A 550 25.13 -7.17 -12.95
C GLY A 550 25.64 -5.83 -12.40
N ALA A 551 25.97 -4.93 -13.31
CA ALA A 551 26.62 -3.66 -12.97
C ALA A 551 25.79 -2.75 -12.07
N GLN A 552 24.47 -2.69 -12.27
CA GLN A 552 23.59 -1.84 -11.45
C GLN A 552 23.48 -2.36 -10.02
N MET A 553 23.30 -3.67 -9.84
CA MET A 553 23.20 -4.26 -8.51
C MET A 553 24.53 -4.14 -7.74
N LYS A 554 25.68 -4.29 -8.40
CA LYS A 554 27.00 -4.03 -7.81
C LYS A 554 27.08 -2.59 -7.26
N LYS A 555 26.69 -1.59 -8.07
CA LYS A 555 26.67 -0.17 -7.66
C LYS A 555 25.75 0.09 -6.47
N ILE A 556 24.57 -0.55 -6.43
CA ILE A 556 23.62 -0.43 -5.32
C ILE A 556 24.22 -0.99 -4.02
N MET A 557 24.84 -2.18 -4.08
CA MET A 557 25.49 -2.79 -2.92
C MET A 557 26.69 -1.97 -2.41
N GLU A 558 27.52 -1.47 -3.32
CA GLU A 558 28.64 -0.58 -2.98
C GLU A 558 28.17 0.71 -2.29
N ALA A 559 27.12 1.34 -2.85
CA ALA A 559 26.51 2.53 -2.24
C ALA A 559 25.90 2.25 -0.86
N ALA A 560 25.44 1.01 -0.61
CA ALA A 560 24.96 0.55 0.69
C ALA A 560 26.09 0.12 1.64
N GLY A 561 27.37 0.24 1.24
CA GLY A 561 28.53 -0.17 2.04
C GLY A 561 28.69 -1.70 2.18
N GLN A 562 28.04 -2.48 1.32
CA GLN A 562 28.14 -3.94 1.32
C GLN A 562 29.30 -4.40 0.44
N LYS A 563 29.95 -5.51 0.82
CA LYS A 563 30.98 -6.12 -0.01
C LYS A 563 30.36 -6.77 -1.23
N VAL A 564 30.81 -6.36 -2.41
CA VAL A 564 30.43 -6.97 -3.68
C VAL A 564 31.33 -8.19 -3.92
N PRO A 565 30.76 -9.36 -4.31
CA PRO A 565 31.55 -10.51 -4.72
C PRO A 565 32.40 -10.15 -5.96
N GLU A 566 33.71 -10.47 -5.92
CA GLU A 566 34.56 -10.33 -7.10
C GLU A 566 34.16 -11.39 -8.13
N SER A 567 33.74 -10.95 -9.33
CA SER A 567 33.55 -11.78 -10.49
C SER A 567 34.39 -11.24 -11.64
N LYS A 568 35.00 -12.15 -12.41
CA LYS A 568 35.78 -11.80 -13.60
C LYS A 568 34.90 -11.96 -14.83
N PRO A 569 34.81 -10.95 -15.70
CA PRO A 569 34.02 -11.06 -16.93
C PRO A 569 34.64 -12.03 -17.92
N ILE A 570 33.81 -12.51 -18.85
CA ILE A 570 34.23 -13.17 -20.07
C ILE A 570 34.49 -12.09 -21.11
N PHE A 571 35.67 -12.12 -21.75
CA PHE A 571 36.03 -11.18 -22.80
C PHE A 571 35.74 -11.80 -24.14
N GLU A 572 34.70 -11.33 -24.82
CA GLU A 572 34.32 -11.80 -26.16
C GLU A 572 34.92 -10.89 -27.24
N ILE A 573 35.52 -11.48 -28.25
CA ILE A 573 36.16 -10.75 -29.35
C ILE A 573 35.53 -11.10 -30.69
N ASN A 574 35.50 -10.12 -31.59
CA ASN A 574 35.10 -10.25 -32.98
C ASN A 574 36.38 -10.38 -33.84
N VAL A 575 36.72 -11.60 -34.28
CA VAL A 575 37.94 -11.87 -35.04
C VAL A 575 37.93 -11.27 -36.44
N ASP A 576 36.73 -10.94 -36.97
CA ASP A 576 36.60 -10.30 -38.29
C ASP A 576 36.82 -8.77 -38.20
N HIS A 577 36.90 -8.21 -36.98
CA HIS A 577 37.10 -6.77 -36.82
C HIS A 577 38.55 -6.37 -37.12
N PRO A 578 38.79 -5.29 -37.91
CA PRO A 578 40.14 -4.88 -38.33
C PRO A 578 41.13 -4.64 -37.17
N LEU A 579 40.67 -4.15 -36.02
CA LEU A 579 41.52 -3.97 -34.83
C LEU A 579 41.98 -5.31 -34.22
N VAL A 580 41.12 -6.35 -34.26
CA VAL A 580 41.47 -7.69 -33.76
C VAL A 580 42.42 -8.37 -34.72
N GLN A 581 42.21 -8.28 -36.04
CA GLN A 581 43.12 -8.76 -37.07
C GLN A 581 44.50 -8.06 -36.98
N ARG A 582 44.51 -6.75 -36.68
CA ARG A 582 45.76 -6.03 -36.45
C ARG A 582 46.47 -6.53 -35.20
N LEU A 583 45.73 -6.81 -34.11
CA LEU A 583 46.29 -7.37 -32.88
C LEU A 583 46.91 -8.75 -33.14
N GLU A 584 46.28 -9.61 -33.91
CA GLU A 584 46.76 -10.94 -34.25
C GLU A 584 48.11 -10.91 -34.97
N THR A 585 48.29 -9.94 -35.86
CA THR A 585 49.53 -9.78 -36.63
C THR A 585 50.66 -9.09 -35.84
N GLU A 586 50.41 -8.59 -34.66
CA GLU A 586 51.41 -7.86 -33.84
C GLU A 586 52.43 -8.82 -33.23
N GLN A 587 53.70 -8.60 -33.55
CA GLN A 587 54.82 -9.42 -33.08
C GLN A 587 55.48 -8.90 -31.82
N GLY A 588 55.35 -7.61 -31.52
CA GLY A 588 55.90 -6.97 -30.33
C GLY A 588 55.10 -7.27 -29.09
N GLU A 589 55.63 -8.02 -28.13
CA GLU A 589 54.91 -8.44 -26.92
C GLU A 589 54.38 -7.27 -26.08
N GLU A 590 55.17 -6.21 -25.88
CA GLU A 590 54.74 -5.04 -25.13
C GLU A 590 53.59 -4.30 -25.83
N ARG A 591 53.68 -4.15 -27.15
CA ARG A 591 52.63 -3.50 -27.93
C ARG A 591 51.37 -4.36 -28.00
N PHE A 592 51.51 -5.67 -28.10
CA PHE A 592 50.38 -6.60 -28.02
C PHE A 592 49.61 -6.46 -26.68
N LYS A 593 50.35 -6.40 -25.56
CA LYS A 593 49.76 -6.19 -24.24
C LYS A 593 49.03 -4.85 -24.14
N GLU A 594 49.61 -3.78 -24.66
CA GLU A 594 48.98 -2.45 -24.65
C GLU A 594 47.72 -2.42 -25.50
N LEU A 595 47.72 -3.00 -26.69
CA LEU A 595 46.53 -3.08 -27.55
C LEU A 595 45.45 -3.95 -26.93
N SER A 596 45.80 -5.10 -26.35
CA SER A 596 44.86 -5.97 -25.62
C SER A 596 44.23 -5.24 -24.44
N ALA A 597 45.02 -4.48 -23.66
CA ALA A 597 44.53 -3.69 -22.55
C ALA A 597 43.58 -2.54 -23.00
N VAL A 598 43.90 -1.87 -24.12
CA VAL A 598 43.01 -0.83 -24.68
C VAL A 598 41.69 -1.41 -25.14
N LEU A 599 41.68 -2.55 -25.82
CA LEU A 599 40.46 -3.23 -26.24
C LEU A 599 39.61 -3.66 -25.06
N PHE A 600 40.24 -4.16 -23.98
CA PHE A 600 39.55 -4.53 -22.74
C PHE A 600 38.97 -3.32 -22.05
N ASP A 601 39.73 -2.22 -21.89
CA ASP A 601 39.29 -0.97 -21.30
C ASP A 601 38.11 -0.35 -22.09
N GLN A 602 38.15 -0.42 -23.43
CA GLN A 602 37.05 0.02 -24.30
C GLN A 602 35.78 -0.82 -24.08
N ALA A 603 35.92 -2.15 -24.00
CA ALA A 603 34.79 -3.04 -23.72
C ALA A 603 34.22 -2.80 -22.32
N THR A 604 35.07 -2.48 -21.32
CA THR A 604 34.64 -2.06 -19.96
C THR A 604 33.82 -0.76 -20.00
N LEU A 605 34.29 0.25 -20.75
CA LEU A 605 33.51 1.49 -20.92
C LEU A 605 32.20 1.24 -21.65
N ALA A 606 32.20 0.39 -22.67
CA ALA A 606 30.98 0.06 -23.43
C ALA A 606 29.97 -0.75 -22.63
N SER A 607 30.39 -1.48 -21.57
CA SER A 607 29.49 -2.17 -20.64
C SER A 607 28.88 -1.23 -19.58
N GLY A 608 29.31 0.04 -19.51
CA GLY A 608 28.90 1.01 -18.49
C GLY A 608 29.63 0.88 -17.17
N GLU A 609 30.68 0.06 -17.11
CA GLU A 609 31.55 -0.06 -15.92
C GLU A 609 32.62 1.04 -15.91
N GLN A 610 33.13 1.34 -14.74
CA GLN A 610 34.23 2.31 -14.57
C GLN A 610 35.56 1.62 -14.72
N LEU A 611 36.50 2.29 -15.42
CA LEU A 611 37.87 1.81 -15.49
C LEU A 611 38.56 1.87 -14.14
N LYS A 612 39.34 0.84 -13.80
CA LYS A 612 40.16 0.82 -12.58
C LYS A 612 41.21 1.96 -12.57
N ASP A 613 41.80 2.23 -13.74
CA ASP A 613 42.78 3.30 -13.96
C ASP A 613 42.51 4.07 -15.25
N PRO A 614 41.61 5.07 -15.24
CA PRO A 614 41.32 5.91 -16.40
C PRO A 614 42.55 6.67 -16.92
N GLY A 615 43.49 7.03 -16.03
CA GLY A 615 44.73 7.73 -16.42
C GLY A 615 45.65 6.86 -17.28
N ALA A 616 45.83 5.60 -16.88
CA ALA A 616 46.60 4.63 -17.67
C ALA A 616 45.99 4.38 -19.06
N TYR A 617 44.65 4.27 -19.12
CA TYR A 617 43.93 4.13 -20.40
C TYR A 617 44.19 5.32 -21.34
N VAL A 618 44.00 6.54 -20.87
CA VAL A 618 44.25 7.77 -21.65
C VAL A 618 45.71 7.83 -22.13
N SER A 619 46.65 7.50 -21.27
CA SER A 619 48.09 7.51 -21.60
C SER A 619 48.43 6.49 -22.69
N ARG A 620 47.89 5.26 -22.63
CA ARG A 620 48.06 4.21 -23.66
C ARG A 620 47.43 4.66 -24.97
N LEU A 621 46.18 5.17 -24.94
CA LEU A 621 45.49 5.62 -26.13
C LEU A 621 46.23 6.76 -26.82
N ASN A 622 46.72 7.77 -26.08
CA ASN A 622 47.49 8.88 -26.65
C ASN A 622 48.78 8.39 -27.31
N ARG A 623 49.48 7.42 -26.73
CA ARG A 623 50.69 6.85 -27.32
C ARG A 623 50.39 6.16 -28.65
N LEU A 624 49.34 5.32 -28.69
CA LEU A 624 48.93 4.65 -29.94
C LEU A 624 48.50 5.64 -31.02
N LEU A 625 47.80 6.69 -30.68
CA LEU A 625 47.39 7.74 -31.62
C LEU A 625 48.59 8.53 -32.16
N LEU A 626 49.60 8.82 -31.36
CA LEU A 626 50.84 9.48 -31.81
C LEU A 626 51.65 8.61 -32.75
N GLU A 627 51.68 7.29 -32.53
CA GLU A 627 52.32 6.35 -33.43
C GLU A 627 51.63 6.23 -34.80
N LEU A 628 50.31 6.39 -34.84
CA LEU A 628 49.52 6.43 -36.07
C LEU A 628 49.67 7.75 -36.85
N ALA A 629 50.05 8.81 -36.19
CA ALA A 629 50.23 10.15 -36.78
C ALA A 629 51.65 10.35 -37.38
N ASN A 630 52.61 9.47 -37.05
CA ASN A 630 53.96 9.45 -37.60
C ASN A 630 54.10 8.37 -38.64
#